data_dffc248e0ace49a53a34fe3629ecdada
#
_entry.id   dffc248e0ace49a53a34fe3629ecdada
#
_cell.length_a   1.000
_cell.length_b   1.000
_cell.length_c   1.000
_cell.angle_alpha   90.00
_cell.angle_beta   90.00
_cell.angle_gamma   90.00
#
_symmetry.space_group_name_H-M   'P 1'
#
loop_
_entity.id
_entity.type
_entity.pdbx_description
1 polymer ?
#
loop_
_entity_poly.entity_id
_entity_poly.type
_entity_poly.pdbx_seq_one_letter_code
_entity_poly.pdbx_strand_id
1 'polypeptide(L)'
;DVESLQTQQEALISKVRELEEILGSLGPKINATQERLEGSLSAVSGQSEYLEPEVEELKLQVARLNDEIARIKATKMSRAKSGTKQRRKARASTPPEYNQALSSYRSGNYDESILLFQSLAIGSPPDSLKDNIEFWIGSNYVKLEMYDDAITQFETVINSYPMGNKVHDSRYMLGLSYYRKGESSKAVEILQSALKGNPPAEVRGKITTQLSEIQ
;
A
#
# COMPACT_ATOMS: atom_id res chain seq x y z
N ASP A 1 46.59 3.46 -47.24
CA ASP A 1 47.43 3.13 -46.44
C ASP A 1 47.29 1.86 -45.58
N VAL A 2 48.26 0.92 -45.78
CA VAL A 2 48.24 -0.40 -45.18
C VAL A 2 48.27 -0.34 -43.65
N GLU A 3 49.03 0.58 -43.05
CA GLU A 3 49.12 0.78 -41.61
C GLU A 3 47.78 1.20 -40.97
N SER A 4 46.99 2.05 -41.62
CA SER A 4 45.67 2.46 -41.15
C SER A 4 44.68 1.29 -41.15
N LEU A 5 44.74 0.42 -42.14
CA LEU A 5 43.94 -0.78 -42.24
C LEU A 5 44.31 -1.80 -41.16
N GLN A 6 45.61 -1.96 -40.87
CA GLN A 6 46.07 -2.85 -39.79
C GLN A 6 45.60 -2.36 -38.42
N THR A 7 45.70 -1.07 -38.12
CA THR A 7 45.21 -0.48 -36.86
C THR A 7 43.70 -0.66 -36.69
N GLN A 8 42.93 -0.47 -37.78
CA GLN A 8 41.47 -0.71 -37.76
C GLN A 8 41.13 -2.19 -37.53
N GLN A 9 41.89 -3.09 -38.13
CA GLN A 9 41.70 -4.52 -37.96
C GLN A 9 41.98 -4.96 -36.50
N GLU A 10 43.05 -4.47 -35.89
CA GLU A 10 43.40 -4.74 -34.49
C GLU A 10 42.33 -4.21 -33.54
N ALA A 11 41.83 -2.98 -33.78
CA ALA A 11 40.75 -2.40 -33.00
C ALA A 11 39.42 -3.20 -33.11
N LEU A 12 39.13 -3.75 -34.29
CA LEU A 12 37.97 -4.59 -34.53
C LEU A 12 38.09 -5.92 -33.80
N ILE A 13 39.28 -6.57 -33.87
CA ILE A 13 39.55 -7.83 -33.13
C ILE A 13 39.41 -7.62 -31.63
N SER A 14 39.89 -6.48 -31.09
CA SER A 14 39.73 -6.15 -29.67
C SER A 14 38.26 -5.99 -29.29
N LYS A 15 37.44 -5.31 -30.08
CA LYS A 15 36.00 -5.16 -29.86
C LYS A 15 35.26 -6.48 -29.96
N VAL A 16 35.62 -7.38 -30.88
CA VAL A 16 35.02 -8.71 -30.99
C VAL A 16 35.30 -9.51 -29.72
N ARG A 17 36.51 -9.47 -29.21
CA ARG A 17 36.90 -10.16 -27.98
C ARG A 17 36.13 -9.62 -26.74
N GLU A 18 35.98 -8.30 -26.65
CA GLU A 18 35.18 -7.66 -25.59
C GLU A 18 33.72 -8.09 -25.65
N LEU A 19 33.13 -8.16 -26.85
CA LEU A 19 31.77 -8.62 -27.05
C LEU A 19 31.60 -10.11 -26.69
N GLU A 20 32.58 -10.94 -27.00
CA GLU A 20 32.57 -12.37 -26.62
C GLU A 20 32.63 -12.53 -25.09
N GLU A 21 33.42 -11.72 -24.40
CA GLU A 21 33.49 -11.71 -22.93
C GLU A 21 32.17 -11.27 -22.29
N ILE A 22 31.54 -10.21 -22.82
CA ILE A 22 30.23 -9.73 -22.39
C ILE A 22 29.17 -10.82 -22.63
N LEU A 23 29.13 -11.43 -23.80
CA LEU A 23 28.20 -12.52 -24.11
C LEU A 23 28.41 -13.73 -23.20
N GLY A 24 29.66 -14.10 -22.92
CA GLY A 24 30.01 -15.18 -21.99
C GLY A 24 29.52 -14.90 -20.55
N SER A 25 29.50 -13.61 -20.13
CA SER A 25 29.04 -13.20 -18.80
C SER A 25 27.52 -13.08 -18.69
N LEU A 26 26.81 -12.91 -19.80
CA LEU A 26 25.35 -12.74 -19.82
C LEU A 26 24.60 -14.05 -19.56
N GLY A 27 25.08 -15.17 -20.09
CA GLY A 27 24.43 -16.47 -19.91
C GLY A 27 24.22 -16.84 -18.43
N PRO A 28 25.27 -16.84 -17.59
CA PRO A 28 25.13 -17.11 -16.15
C PRO A 28 24.19 -16.12 -15.43
N LYS A 29 24.19 -14.84 -15.81
CA LYS A 29 23.30 -13.82 -15.21
C LYS A 29 21.84 -14.05 -15.57
N ILE A 30 21.57 -14.45 -16.82
CA ILE A 30 20.22 -14.79 -17.27
C ILE A 30 19.70 -16.00 -16.50
N ASN A 31 20.51 -17.07 -16.39
CA ASN A 31 20.13 -18.28 -15.64
C ASN A 31 19.88 -17.98 -14.17
N ALA A 32 20.74 -17.23 -13.49
CA ALA A 32 20.55 -16.83 -12.10
C ALA A 32 19.27 -15.98 -11.89
N THR A 33 18.92 -15.15 -12.87
CA THR A 33 17.69 -14.35 -12.82
C THR A 33 16.45 -15.23 -13.03
N GLN A 34 16.53 -16.20 -13.92
CA GLN A 34 15.46 -17.17 -14.17
C GLN A 34 15.22 -18.04 -12.93
N GLU A 35 16.24 -18.58 -12.29
CA GLU A 35 16.11 -19.36 -11.04
C GLU A 35 15.48 -18.54 -9.91
N ARG A 36 15.85 -17.27 -9.78
CA ARG A 36 15.22 -16.36 -8.80
C ARG A 36 13.75 -16.10 -9.09
N LEU A 37 13.39 -15.94 -10.36
CA LEU A 37 12.00 -15.76 -10.79
C LEU A 37 11.17 -17.02 -10.53
N GLU A 38 11.70 -18.19 -10.86
CA GLU A 38 11.03 -19.46 -10.61
C GLU A 38 10.84 -19.72 -9.11
N GLY A 39 11.85 -19.43 -8.30
CA GLY A 39 11.76 -19.49 -6.83
C GLY A 39 10.72 -18.52 -6.26
N SER A 40 10.66 -17.28 -6.77
CA SER A 40 9.66 -16.29 -6.37
C SER A 40 8.25 -16.69 -6.78
N LEU A 41 8.09 -17.25 -7.98
CA LEU A 41 6.80 -17.74 -8.48
C LEU A 41 6.30 -18.92 -7.66
N SER A 42 7.19 -19.84 -7.30
CA SER A 42 6.86 -20.99 -6.42
C SER A 42 6.44 -20.54 -5.03
N ALA A 43 7.13 -19.54 -4.45
CA ALA A 43 6.77 -18.96 -3.14
C ALA A 43 5.40 -18.26 -3.18
N VAL A 44 5.11 -17.51 -4.24
CA VAL A 44 3.81 -16.84 -4.44
C VAL A 44 2.69 -17.87 -4.65
N SER A 45 2.95 -18.94 -5.40
CA SER A 45 1.98 -20.03 -5.62
C SER A 45 1.65 -20.75 -4.31
N GLY A 46 2.65 -21.06 -3.48
CA GLY A 46 2.42 -21.66 -2.17
C GLY A 46 1.67 -20.77 -1.19
N GLN A 47 1.90 -19.44 -1.21
CA GLN A 47 1.11 -18.47 -0.43
C GLN A 47 -0.33 -18.35 -0.92
N SER A 48 -0.56 -18.48 -2.23
CA SER A 48 -1.92 -18.45 -2.80
C SER A 48 -2.75 -19.64 -2.32
N GLU A 49 -2.17 -20.83 -2.30
CA GLU A 49 -2.85 -22.06 -1.85
C GLU A 49 -3.18 -22.05 -0.35
N TYR A 50 -2.36 -21.36 0.46
CA TYR A 50 -2.60 -21.18 1.90
C TYR A 50 -3.68 -20.15 2.19
N LEU A 51 -3.86 -19.15 1.31
CA LEU A 51 -4.84 -18.06 1.49
C LEU A 51 -6.24 -18.40 0.95
N GLU A 52 -6.38 -19.42 0.10
CA GLU A 52 -7.68 -19.81 -0.45
C GLU A 52 -8.73 -20.14 0.63
N PRO A 53 -8.43 -20.93 1.69
CA PRO A 53 -9.41 -21.22 2.74
C PRO A 53 -9.85 -19.97 3.51
N GLU A 54 -8.91 -19.05 3.77
CA GLU A 54 -9.16 -17.81 4.50
C GLU A 54 -10.00 -16.82 3.67
N VAL A 55 -9.76 -16.78 2.36
CA VAL A 55 -10.56 -15.99 1.42
C VAL A 55 -11.99 -16.53 1.32
N GLU A 56 -12.19 -17.84 1.30
CA GLU A 56 -13.52 -18.44 1.28
C GLU A 56 -14.27 -18.21 2.60
N GLU A 57 -13.58 -18.28 3.74
CA GLU A 57 -14.19 -17.97 5.03
C GLU A 57 -14.59 -16.48 5.11
N LEU A 58 -13.73 -15.57 4.64
CA LEU A 58 -14.06 -14.15 4.56
C LEU A 58 -15.23 -13.86 3.63
N LYS A 59 -15.33 -14.55 2.49
CA LYS A 59 -16.51 -14.45 1.60
C LYS A 59 -17.79 -14.89 2.30
N LEU A 60 -17.75 -15.97 3.07
CA LEU A 60 -18.89 -16.44 3.86
C LEU A 60 -19.27 -15.44 4.96
N GLN A 61 -18.29 -14.82 5.63
CA GLN A 61 -18.54 -13.79 6.64
C GLN A 61 -19.15 -12.53 6.00
N VAL A 62 -18.67 -12.10 4.84
CA VAL A 62 -19.24 -10.99 4.07
C VAL A 62 -20.67 -11.28 3.63
N ALA A 63 -20.97 -12.51 3.19
CA ALA A 63 -22.32 -12.91 2.84
C ALA A 63 -23.26 -12.85 4.05
N ARG A 64 -22.85 -13.38 5.22
CA ARG A 64 -23.63 -13.31 6.47
C ARG A 64 -23.89 -11.88 6.93
N LEU A 65 -22.86 -11.01 6.86
CA LEU A 65 -22.99 -9.59 7.20
C LEU A 65 -23.94 -8.86 6.25
N ASN A 66 -23.92 -9.17 4.97
CA ASN A 66 -24.83 -8.61 3.98
C ASN A 66 -26.28 -9.02 4.25
N ASP A 67 -26.52 -10.28 4.61
CA ASP A 67 -27.85 -10.77 5.01
C ASP A 67 -28.35 -10.09 6.29
N GLU A 68 -27.48 -9.90 7.27
CA GLU A 68 -27.83 -9.18 8.51
C GLU A 68 -28.13 -7.71 8.25
N ILE A 69 -27.37 -7.05 7.39
CA ILE A 69 -27.65 -5.69 6.90
C ILE A 69 -29.02 -5.63 6.20
N ALA A 70 -29.34 -6.62 5.37
CA ALA A 70 -30.63 -6.71 4.69
C ALA A 70 -31.78 -6.86 5.69
N ARG A 71 -31.63 -7.71 6.72
CA ARG A 71 -32.62 -7.87 7.81
C ARG A 71 -32.80 -6.59 8.64
N ILE A 72 -31.70 -5.90 8.99
CA ILE A 72 -31.74 -4.62 9.71
C ILE A 72 -32.43 -3.56 8.85
N LYS A 73 -32.14 -3.49 7.56
CA LYS A 73 -32.82 -2.58 6.62
C LYS A 73 -34.32 -2.86 6.52
N ALA A 74 -34.73 -4.13 6.42
CA ALA A 74 -36.14 -4.53 6.39
C ALA A 74 -36.88 -4.16 7.68
N THR A 75 -36.27 -4.40 8.84
CA THR A 75 -36.81 -4.03 10.16
C THR A 75 -36.93 -2.51 10.33
N LYS A 76 -35.96 -1.75 9.81
CA LYS A 76 -35.99 -0.29 9.80
C LYS A 76 -37.06 0.29 8.88
N MET A 77 -37.33 -0.35 7.74
CA MET A 77 -38.40 0.06 6.82
C MET A 77 -39.80 -0.20 7.40
N SER A 78 -40.01 -1.28 8.17
CA SER A 78 -41.27 -1.56 8.86
C SER A 78 -41.54 -0.57 10.02
N ARG A 79 -40.48 -0.12 10.71
CA ARG A 79 -40.55 0.87 11.81
C ARG A 79 -40.69 2.32 11.32
N ALA A 80 -40.31 2.64 10.07
CA ALA A 80 -40.39 3.98 9.47
C ALA A 80 -41.80 4.34 8.95
N LYS A 81 -42.77 3.41 8.98
CA LYS A 81 -44.18 3.70 8.64
C LYS A 81 -44.98 4.31 9.79
N SER A 82 -44.40 4.46 10.98
CA SER A 82 -45.05 5.15 12.12
C SER A 82 -44.08 6.19 12.70
N GLY A 83 -44.25 7.43 12.27
CA GLY A 83 -43.82 8.58 13.06
C GLY A 83 -42.61 9.38 12.53
N THR A 84 -42.96 10.60 12.09
CA THR A 84 -42.20 11.86 12.13
C THR A 84 -40.95 12.03 11.27
N LYS A 85 -41.08 12.97 10.34
CA LYS A 85 -40.03 13.68 9.59
C LYS A 85 -38.89 14.15 10.50
N GLN A 86 -37.85 13.35 10.65
CA GLN A 86 -36.59 13.85 11.17
C GLN A 86 -35.63 14.02 9.99
N ARG A 87 -35.26 15.25 9.76
CA ARG A 87 -34.36 15.77 8.72
C ARG A 87 -33.14 14.87 8.55
N ARG A 88 -33.14 14.02 7.54
CA ARG A 88 -31.94 13.26 7.13
C ARG A 88 -30.87 14.26 6.70
N LYS A 89 -29.89 14.49 7.57
CA LYS A 89 -28.60 15.06 7.17
C LYS A 89 -28.06 14.13 6.07
N ALA A 90 -27.98 14.61 4.85
CA ALA A 90 -27.46 13.85 3.73
C ALA A 90 -26.05 13.36 4.12
N ARG A 91 -25.89 12.06 4.27
CA ARG A 91 -24.58 11.43 4.40
C ARG A 91 -23.96 11.61 3.04
N ALA A 92 -22.96 12.48 2.91
CA ALA A 92 -22.23 12.68 1.68
C ALA A 92 -21.77 11.29 1.19
N SER A 93 -22.24 10.88 0.02
CA SER A 93 -21.80 9.63 -0.59
C SER A 93 -20.32 9.77 -0.96
N THR A 94 -19.56 8.73 -0.69
CA THR A 94 -18.16 8.67 -1.12
C THR A 94 -18.07 8.90 -2.63
N PRO A 95 -17.25 9.86 -3.10
CA PRO A 95 -17.10 10.12 -4.53
C PRO A 95 -16.70 8.86 -5.30
N PRO A 96 -17.20 8.65 -6.52
CA PRO A 96 -16.81 7.51 -7.36
C PRO A 96 -15.29 7.42 -7.58
N GLU A 97 -14.64 8.57 -7.72
CA GLU A 97 -13.20 8.70 -7.92
C GLU A 97 -12.40 8.15 -6.73
N TYR A 98 -12.92 8.31 -5.50
CA TYR A 98 -12.30 7.71 -4.31
C TYR A 98 -12.33 6.17 -4.37
N ASN A 99 -13.43 5.59 -4.83
CA ASN A 99 -13.53 4.14 -5.00
C ASN A 99 -12.62 3.63 -6.12
N GLN A 100 -12.46 4.42 -7.19
CA GLN A 100 -11.52 4.10 -8.27
C GLN A 100 -10.08 4.09 -7.75
N ALA A 101 -9.66 5.12 -7.01
CA ALA A 101 -8.34 5.19 -6.40
C ALA A 101 -8.05 4.00 -5.48
N LEU A 102 -9.03 3.60 -4.64
CA LEU A 102 -8.92 2.40 -3.81
C LEU A 102 -8.82 1.11 -4.64
N SER A 103 -9.53 1.04 -5.77
CA SER A 103 -9.45 -0.11 -6.68
C SER A 103 -8.05 -0.23 -7.28
N SER A 104 -7.46 0.88 -7.75
CA SER A 104 -6.08 0.90 -8.26
C SER A 104 -5.07 0.47 -7.18
N TYR A 105 -5.24 0.92 -5.92
CA TYR A 105 -4.43 0.45 -4.78
C TYR A 105 -4.50 -1.06 -4.59
N ARG A 106 -5.71 -1.63 -4.58
CA ARG A 106 -5.94 -3.08 -4.37
C ARG A 106 -5.41 -3.92 -5.53
N SER A 107 -5.38 -3.36 -6.73
CA SER A 107 -4.85 -4.00 -7.94
C SER A 107 -3.33 -3.88 -8.06
N GLY A 108 -2.65 -3.21 -7.11
CA GLY A 108 -1.20 -3.00 -7.16
C GLY A 108 -0.76 -1.85 -8.06
N ASN A 109 -1.69 -1.10 -8.66
CA ASN A 109 -1.42 0.06 -9.50
C ASN A 109 -1.21 1.31 -8.62
N TYR A 110 -0.11 1.31 -7.85
CA TYR A 110 0.10 2.31 -6.79
C TYR A 110 0.31 3.72 -7.35
N ASP A 111 1.02 3.88 -8.47
CA ASP A 111 1.22 5.19 -9.13
C ASP A 111 -0.10 5.80 -9.58
N GLU A 112 -0.96 5.02 -10.23
CA GLU A 112 -2.30 5.45 -10.64
C GLU A 112 -3.16 5.82 -9.43
N SER A 113 -3.09 5.02 -8.37
CA SER A 113 -3.81 5.28 -7.12
C SER A 113 -3.38 6.60 -6.49
N ILE A 114 -2.08 6.91 -6.45
CA ILE A 114 -1.55 8.19 -5.97
C ILE A 114 -2.13 9.35 -6.78
N LEU A 115 -2.04 9.29 -8.11
CA LEU A 115 -2.54 10.35 -8.99
C LEU A 115 -4.04 10.61 -8.79
N LEU A 116 -4.84 9.56 -8.64
CA LEU A 116 -6.28 9.66 -8.40
C LEU A 116 -6.57 10.28 -7.03
N PHE A 117 -5.86 9.87 -5.97
CA PHE A 117 -6.03 10.47 -4.64
C PHE A 117 -5.55 11.93 -4.59
N GLN A 118 -4.44 12.27 -5.25
CA GLN A 118 -3.96 13.65 -5.35
C GLN A 118 -4.95 14.54 -6.11
N SER A 119 -5.51 14.05 -7.20
CA SER A 119 -6.57 14.76 -7.93
C SER A 119 -7.79 15.03 -7.04
N LEU A 120 -8.18 14.05 -6.24
CA LEU A 120 -9.26 14.21 -5.25
C LEU A 120 -8.91 15.24 -4.19
N ALA A 121 -7.68 15.27 -3.67
CA ALA A 121 -7.24 16.22 -2.67
C ALA A 121 -7.36 17.67 -3.17
N ILE A 122 -6.98 17.91 -4.42
CA ILE A 122 -7.08 19.23 -5.09
C ILE A 122 -8.55 19.60 -5.36
N GLY A 123 -9.41 18.64 -5.66
CA GLY A 123 -10.82 18.81 -6.00
C GLY A 123 -11.75 19.21 -4.85
N SER A 124 -11.21 19.60 -3.70
CA SER A 124 -12.00 19.97 -2.50
C SER A 124 -12.94 18.85 -2.02
N PRO A 125 -12.39 17.69 -1.62
CA PRO A 125 -13.17 16.57 -1.15
C PRO A 125 -13.91 16.89 0.14
N PRO A 126 -14.96 16.11 0.49
CA PRO A 126 -15.62 16.24 1.79
C PRO A 126 -14.62 16.15 2.94
N ASP A 127 -14.78 16.98 3.97
CA ASP A 127 -13.87 17.02 5.12
C ASP A 127 -13.68 15.64 5.78
N SER A 128 -14.72 14.81 5.77
CA SER A 128 -14.68 13.44 6.30
C SER A 128 -13.81 12.46 5.51
N LEU A 129 -13.28 12.86 4.37
CA LEU A 129 -12.43 12.03 3.52
C LEU A 129 -10.98 12.55 3.42
N LYS A 130 -10.71 13.77 3.86
CA LYS A 130 -9.40 14.40 3.71
C LYS A 130 -8.28 13.57 4.36
N ASP A 131 -8.45 13.20 5.62
CA ASP A 131 -7.51 12.34 6.34
C ASP A 131 -7.35 10.94 5.71
N ASN A 132 -8.43 10.39 5.16
CA ASN A 132 -8.40 9.13 4.44
C ASN A 132 -7.61 9.23 3.13
N ILE A 133 -7.78 10.31 2.37
CA ILE A 133 -7.07 10.53 1.11
C ILE A 133 -5.56 10.59 1.36
N GLU A 134 -5.12 11.43 2.30
CA GLU A 134 -3.71 11.57 2.65
C GLU A 134 -3.12 10.26 3.18
N PHE A 135 -3.87 9.55 4.02
CA PHE A 135 -3.48 8.22 4.50
C PHE A 135 -3.26 7.22 3.35
N TRP A 136 -4.14 7.20 2.36
CA TRP A 136 -3.99 6.28 1.22
C TRP A 136 -2.83 6.67 0.30
N ILE A 137 -2.56 7.96 0.12
CA ILE A 137 -1.36 8.42 -0.60
C ILE A 137 -0.11 7.89 0.10
N GLY A 138 0.02 8.09 1.42
CA GLY A 138 1.14 7.56 2.20
C GLY A 138 1.24 6.03 2.14
N SER A 139 0.11 5.32 2.15
CA SER A 139 0.07 3.86 2.05
C SER A 139 0.56 3.36 0.69
N ASN A 140 0.26 4.09 -0.41
CA ASN A 140 0.81 3.80 -1.73
C ASN A 140 2.33 3.99 -1.75
N TYR A 141 2.85 5.08 -1.18
CA TYR A 141 4.29 5.31 -1.10
C TYR A 141 5.01 4.19 -0.33
N VAL A 142 4.43 3.66 0.75
CA VAL A 142 5.00 2.49 1.44
C VAL A 142 5.07 1.26 0.52
N LYS A 143 4.06 1.05 -0.33
CA LYS A 143 4.04 -0.06 -1.29
C LYS A 143 5.06 0.10 -2.41
N LEU A 144 5.40 1.33 -2.77
CA LEU A 144 6.45 1.69 -3.72
C LEU A 144 7.83 1.80 -3.06
N GLU A 145 7.95 1.50 -1.77
CA GLU A 145 9.18 1.63 -0.98
C GLU A 145 9.74 3.07 -0.93
N MET A 146 8.91 4.05 -1.25
CA MET A 146 9.21 5.49 -1.17
C MET A 146 8.96 5.97 0.27
N TYR A 147 9.84 5.55 1.20
CA TYR A 147 9.58 5.71 2.64
C TYR A 147 9.63 7.16 3.10
N ASP A 148 10.46 8.03 2.49
CA ASP A 148 10.52 9.46 2.83
C ASP A 148 9.21 10.19 2.49
N ASP A 149 8.64 9.88 1.32
CA ASP A 149 7.35 10.43 0.91
C ASP A 149 6.22 9.90 1.78
N ALA A 150 6.26 8.60 2.12
CA ALA A 150 5.31 8.00 3.05
C ALA A 150 5.34 8.66 4.43
N ILE A 151 6.53 8.91 4.98
CA ILE A 151 6.74 9.59 6.26
C ILE A 151 6.09 10.98 6.22
N THR A 152 6.44 11.78 5.21
CA THR A 152 5.89 13.13 5.03
C THR A 152 4.35 13.10 4.98
N GLN A 153 3.79 12.13 4.28
CA GLN A 153 2.36 12.01 4.11
C GLN A 153 1.65 11.60 5.41
N PHE A 154 2.20 10.66 6.19
CA PHE A 154 1.62 10.28 7.48
C PHE A 154 1.77 11.38 8.53
N GLU A 155 2.86 12.14 8.52
CA GLU A 155 3.00 13.35 9.35
C GLU A 155 1.95 14.39 9.00
N THR A 156 1.62 14.56 7.72
CA THR A 156 0.55 15.44 7.27
C THR A 156 -0.80 15.00 7.87
N VAL A 157 -1.13 13.71 7.86
CA VAL A 157 -2.37 13.21 8.50
C VAL A 157 -2.38 13.52 9.99
N ILE A 158 -1.28 13.23 10.69
CA ILE A 158 -1.20 13.39 12.15
C ILE A 158 -1.33 14.86 12.57
N ASN A 159 -0.70 15.77 11.81
CA ASN A 159 -0.61 17.18 12.16
C ASN A 159 -1.85 17.97 11.69
N SER A 160 -2.33 17.69 10.47
CA SER A 160 -3.44 18.44 9.87
C SER A 160 -4.81 17.91 10.26
N TYR A 161 -4.90 16.61 10.63
CA TYR A 161 -6.16 15.96 10.99
C TYR A 161 -6.09 15.24 12.35
N PRO A 162 -5.71 15.92 13.45
CA PRO A 162 -5.45 15.25 14.75
C PRO A 162 -6.67 14.52 15.33
N MET A 163 -7.87 14.87 14.90
CA MET A 163 -9.14 14.24 15.27
C MET A 163 -9.70 13.33 14.15
N GLY A 164 -8.94 13.13 13.09
CA GLY A 164 -9.30 12.28 11.96
C GLY A 164 -9.33 10.80 12.32
N ASN A 165 -10.12 10.04 11.57
CA ASN A 165 -10.27 8.60 11.82
C ASN A 165 -9.00 7.80 11.46
N LYS A 166 -8.09 8.38 10.65
CA LYS A 166 -6.84 7.77 10.20
C LYS A 166 -5.61 8.11 11.05
N VAL A 167 -5.77 8.93 12.06
CA VAL A 167 -4.65 9.42 12.89
C VAL A 167 -3.87 8.29 13.58
N HIS A 168 -4.56 7.28 14.12
CA HIS A 168 -3.90 6.15 14.79
C HIS A 168 -3.24 5.19 13.81
N ASP A 169 -3.91 4.92 12.68
CA ASP A 169 -3.34 4.15 11.59
C ASP A 169 -2.09 4.83 11.03
N SER A 170 -2.14 6.18 10.85
CA SER A 170 -1.00 6.95 10.36
C SER A 170 0.19 6.94 11.32
N ARG A 171 -0.02 6.99 12.63
CA ARG A 171 1.06 6.84 13.60
C ARG A 171 1.74 5.46 13.53
N TYR A 172 0.96 4.41 13.36
CA TYR A 172 1.49 3.08 13.12
C TYR A 172 2.30 3.01 11.83
N MET A 173 1.72 3.49 10.72
CA MET A 173 2.36 3.47 9.40
C MET A 173 3.61 4.35 9.36
N LEU A 174 3.63 5.45 10.09
CA LEU A 174 4.82 6.30 10.26
C LEU A 174 5.96 5.52 10.91
N GLY A 175 5.70 4.83 12.02
CA GLY A 175 6.69 3.98 12.66
C GLY A 175 7.17 2.84 11.75
N LEU A 176 6.25 2.20 11.03
CA LEU A 176 6.58 1.16 10.05
C LEU A 176 7.45 1.71 8.91
N SER A 177 7.18 2.92 8.42
CA SER A 177 7.97 3.56 7.36
C SER A 177 9.40 3.84 7.80
N TYR A 178 9.61 4.34 9.03
CA TYR A 178 10.94 4.51 9.60
C TYR A 178 11.68 3.17 9.76
N TYR A 179 10.99 2.13 10.20
CA TYR A 179 11.57 0.78 10.28
C TYR A 179 12.03 0.27 8.92
N ARG A 180 11.16 0.35 7.91
CA ARG A 180 11.47 -0.07 6.54
C ARG A 180 12.59 0.73 5.90
N LYS A 181 12.72 2.00 6.28
CA LYS A 181 13.84 2.87 5.87
C LYS A 181 15.17 2.49 6.53
N GLY A 182 15.16 1.65 7.58
CA GLY A 182 16.33 1.25 8.36
C GLY A 182 16.56 2.09 9.61
N GLU A 183 15.69 3.03 9.95
CA GLU A 183 15.77 3.89 11.12
C GLU A 183 15.05 3.25 12.33
N SER A 184 15.51 2.06 12.76
CA SER A 184 14.85 1.25 13.79
C SER A 184 14.66 1.97 15.12
N SER A 185 15.65 2.75 15.58
CA SER A 185 15.55 3.50 16.84
C SER A 185 14.40 4.50 16.82
N LYS A 186 14.24 5.23 15.72
CA LYS A 186 13.17 6.20 15.53
C LYS A 186 11.81 5.53 15.37
N ALA A 187 11.77 4.38 14.67
CA ALA A 187 10.57 3.57 14.57
C ALA A 187 10.05 3.15 15.96
N VAL A 188 10.91 2.66 16.82
CA VAL A 188 10.58 2.27 18.21
C VAL A 188 10.01 3.47 18.98
N GLU A 189 10.68 4.63 18.93
CA GLU A 189 10.21 5.85 19.59
C GLU A 189 8.78 6.23 19.16
N ILE A 190 8.54 6.26 17.86
CA ILE A 190 7.25 6.62 17.27
C ILE A 190 6.17 5.62 17.64
N LEU A 191 6.45 4.31 17.54
CA LEU A 191 5.49 3.26 17.88
C LEU A 191 5.16 3.25 19.37
N GLN A 192 6.14 3.47 20.26
CA GLN A 192 5.89 3.62 21.68
C GLN A 192 5.05 4.87 21.99
N SER A 193 5.33 5.98 21.32
CA SER A 193 4.52 7.20 21.43
C SER A 193 3.09 6.97 20.93
N ALA A 194 2.91 6.22 19.84
CA ALA A 194 1.60 5.87 19.31
C ALA A 194 0.76 5.05 20.31
N LEU A 195 1.38 4.14 21.08
CA LEU A 195 0.70 3.37 22.14
C LEU A 195 0.17 4.28 23.27
N LYS A 196 0.95 5.31 23.65
CA LYS A 196 0.53 6.27 24.69
C LYS A 196 -0.70 7.08 24.26
N GLY A 197 -0.95 7.23 22.96
CA GLY A 197 -2.13 7.88 22.40
C GLY A 197 -3.43 7.08 22.50
N ASN A 198 -3.43 5.95 23.22
CA ASN A 198 -4.57 5.05 23.41
C ASN A 198 -5.29 4.65 22.10
N PRO A 199 -4.57 4.04 21.14
CA PRO A 199 -5.13 3.64 19.86
C PRO A 199 -6.20 2.54 20.02
N PRO A 200 -7.10 2.37 19.05
CA PRO A 200 -8.03 1.23 18.99
C PRO A 200 -7.31 -0.10 19.11
N ALA A 201 -8.00 -1.13 19.61
CA ALA A 201 -7.40 -2.43 19.90
C ALA A 201 -6.67 -3.07 18.70
N GLU A 202 -7.24 -2.95 17.51
CA GLU A 202 -6.63 -3.44 16.26
C GLU A 202 -5.29 -2.76 15.97
N VAL A 203 -5.24 -1.43 16.03
CA VAL A 203 -3.99 -0.67 15.80
C VAL A 203 -2.98 -0.94 16.89
N ARG A 204 -3.42 -1.06 18.15
CA ARG A 204 -2.57 -1.44 19.27
C ARG A 204 -1.90 -2.79 19.02
N GLY A 205 -2.66 -3.78 18.55
CA GLY A 205 -2.12 -5.10 18.20
C GLY A 205 -1.02 -5.01 17.15
N LYS A 206 -1.26 -4.28 16.06
CA LYS A 206 -0.25 -4.04 15.00
C LYS A 206 1.03 -3.40 15.55
N ILE A 207 0.88 -2.39 16.42
CA ILE A 207 2.03 -1.69 17.01
C ILE A 207 2.82 -2.63 17.92
N THR A 208 2.17 -3.41 18.79
CA THR A 208 2.86 -4.32 19.70
C THR A 208 3.59 -5.42 18.95
N THR A 209 2.99 -5.99 17.91
CA THR A 209 3.66 -6.97 17.04
C THR A 209 4.89 -6.35 16.39
N GLN A 210 4.76 -5.17 15.78
CA GLN A 210 5.89 -4.50 15.13
C GLN A 210 7.02 -4.18 16.11
N LEU A 211 6.71 -3.74 17.32
CA LEU A 211 7.73 -3.50 18.34
C LEU A 211 8.48 -4.78 18.74
N SER A 212 7.80 -5.92 18.79
CA SER A 212 8.44 -7.21 19.10
C SER A 212 9.30 -7.74 17.94
N GLU A 213 9.07 -7.31 16.71
CA GLU A 213 9.89 -7.67 15.55
C GLU A 213 11.16 -6.82 15.43
N ILE A 214 11.14 -5.60 16.01
CA ILE A 214 12.27 -4.66 15.93
C ILE A 214 13.28 -4.94 17.06
N GLN A 215 12.86 -5.49 18.18
CA GLN A 215 13.67 -5.81 19.36
C GLN A 215 14.33 -7.17 19.25
#